data_0514f9164ce9ccc53c161ae352baa83f
#
_entry.id   0514f9164ce9ccc53c161ae352baa83f
#
_cell.length_a   1.000
_cell.length_b   1.000
_cell.length_c   1.000
_cell.angle_alpha   90.00
_cell.angle_beta   90.00
_cell.angle_gamma   90.00
#
_symmetry.space_group_name_H-M   'P 1'
#
loop_
_entity.id
_entity.type
_entity.pdbx_description
1 polymer ?
#
loop_
_entity_poly.entity_id
_entity_poly.type
_entity_poly.pdbx_seq_one_letter_code
_entity_poly.pdbx_strand_id
1 'polypeptide(L)'
;MKCALGGYTPLFESGQVLFLHSNTELLQMFREIEIDFGMIPLPKYDEAQSDYQVICDTQVLIVPSDIANPEFVGVISEALAFESYKTVVPAVYEVTFANKYLRDAESYDMLNIIRKGIVYEFGWTYGEGNDMIYALERVMLQKSTDVASFYAKNHDRFEKQFARVIDGVREIYCSAT
;
A
#
# COMPACT_ATOMS: atom_id res chain seq x y z
N MET A 1 14.86 -1.69 18.49
CA MET A 1 14.19 -0.50 17.97
C MET A 1 12.88 -0.98 17.38
N LYS A 2 11.74 -0.70 18.00
CA LYS A 2 10.44 -1.12 17.48
C LYS A 2 10.11 -0.19 16.31
N CYS A 3 10.15 -0.69 15.09
CA CYS A 3 9.54 -0.05 13.93
C CYS A 3 8.02 -0.16 14.08
N ALA A 4 7.43 0.71 14.88
CA ALA A 4 6.00 0.95 14.78
C ALA A 4 5.78 1.98 13.69
N LEU A 5 4.74 1.87 12.90
CA LEU A 5 4.20 2.96 12.09
C LEU A 5 4.19 4.24 12.96
N GLY A 6 5.06 5.18 12.71
CA GLY A 6 5.25 6.37 13.56
C GLY A 6 6.60 6.47 14.27
N GLY A 7 7.44 5.44 14.27
CA GLY A 7 8.75 5.50 14.94
C GLY A 7 9.72 6.55 14.35
N TYR A 8 9.50 6.99 13.12
CA TYR A 8 10.29 8.02 12.44
C TYR A 8 9.59 9.38 12.38
N THR A 9 8.32 9.45 12.72
CA THR A 9 7.52 10.68 12.71
C THR A 9 8.17 11.79 13.52
N PRO A 10 8.63 11.58 14.76
CA PRO A 10 9.28 12.63 15.55
C PRO A 10 10.59 13.14 14.93
N LEU A 11 11.31 12.29 14.20
CA LEU A 11 12.53 12.71 13.49
C LEU A 11 12.22 13.60 12.30
N PHE A 12 11.13 13.34 11.60
CA PHE A 12 10.64 14.18 10.52
C PHE A 12 10.11 15.51 11.07
N GLU A 13 9.27 15.47 12.08
CA GLU A 13 8.71 16.66 12.75
C GLU A 13 9.79 17.59 13.30
N SER A 14 10.91 17.04 13.75
CA SER A 14 12.06 17.82 14.24
C SER A 14 13.06 18.23 13.15
N GLY A 15 12.76 17.94 11.86
CA GLY A 15 13.63 18.29 10.74
C GLY A 15 14.93 17.50 10.67
N GLN A 16 15.03 16.36 11.36
CA GLN A 16 16.26 15.55 11.40
C GLN A 16 16.37 14.59 10.23
N VAL A 17 15.30 14.36 9.47
CA VAL A 17 15.29 13.54 8.25
C VAL A 17 14.67 14.31 7.09
N LEU A 18 15.23 14.14 5.90
CA LEU A 18 14.79 14.85 4.70
C LEU A 18 13.55 14.20 4.07
N PHE A 19 13.44 12.88 4.13
CA PHE A 19 12.34 12.12 3.57
C PHE A 19 11.73 11.19 4.61
N LEU A 20 10.42 11.08 4.59
CA LEU A 20 9.67 10.09 5.35
C LEU A 20 8.81 9.28 4.38
N HIS A 21 9.06 7.97 4.31
CA HIS A 21 8.18 7.04 3.60
C HIS A 21 7.03 6.63 4.50
N SER A 22 5.79 6.85 4.04
CA SER A 22 4.60 6.48 4.79
C SER A 22 3.35 6.38 3.91
N ASN A 23 2.23 6.06 4.53
CA ASN A 23 0.91 6.10 3.90
C ASN A 23 0.24 7.48 4.04
N THR A 24 -0.85 7.70 3.31
CA THR A 24 -1.59 8.97 3.33
C THR A 24 -2.31 9.27 4.64
N GLU A 25 -2.47 8.27 5.53
CA GLU A 25 -3.08 8.48 6.86
C GLU A 25 -2.23 9.41 7.73
N LEU A 26 -0.91 9.39 7.57
CA LEU A 26 -0.01 10.28 8.31
C LEU A 26 -0.21 11.76 7.97
N LEU A 27 -0.72 12.10 6.80
CA LEU A 27 -1.01 13.49 6.45
C LEU A 27 -1.97 14.15 7.43
N GLN A 28 -2.91 13.38 7.99
CA GLN A 28 -3.82 13.88 9.02
C GLN A 28 -3.07 14.26 10.31
N MET A 29 -2.05 13.48 10.67
CA MET A 29 -1.22 13.77 11.86
C MET A 29 -0.31 14.97 11.63
N PHE A 30 0.13 15.22 10.40
CA PHE A 30 1.03 16.30 10.03
C PHE A 30 0.33 17.64 9.80
N ARG A 31 -0.98 17.70 9.97
CA ARG A 31 -1.75 18.93 9.76
C ARG A 31 -1.23 20.12 10.59
N GLU A 32 -0.80 19.86 11.81
CA GLU A 32 -0.43 20.87 12.80
C GLU A 32 1.09 20.96 13.04
N ILE A 33 1.91 20.23 12.27
CA ILE A 33 3.36 20.38 12.44
C ILE A 33 3.85 21.71 11.88
N GLU A 34 4.89 22.26 12.51
CA GLU A 34 5.41 23.58 12.18
C GLU A 34 6.29 23.60 10.93
N ILE A 35 6.88 22.46 10.55
CA ILE A 35 7.75 22.40 9.38
C ILE A 35 6.93 22.34 8.09
N ASP A 36 7.40 23.02 7.06
CA ASP A 36 6.86 22.87 5.72
C ASP A 36 7.37 21.58 5.08
N PHE A 37 6.45 20.86 4.46
CA PHE A 37 6.75 19.62 3.74
C PHE A 37 5.90 19.53 2.48
N GLY A 38 6.43 18.85 1.47
CA GLY A 38 5.72 18.48 0.25
C GLY A 38 5.52 16.97 0.14
N MET A 39 4.75 16.57 -0.87
CA MET A 39 4.53 15.17 -1.20
C MET A 39 5.17 14.88 -2.56
N ILE A 40 5.84 13.73 -2.64
CA ILE A 40 6.40 13.23 -3.90
C ILE A 40 6.11 11.73 -4.04
N PRO A 41 5.95 11.20 -5.27
CA PRO A 41 5.85 9.75 -5.47
C PRO A 41 7.17 9.06 -5.10
N LEU A 42 7.10 7.77 -4.79
CA LEU A 42 8.31 6.96 -4.68
C LEU A 42 9.09 7.00 -6.00
N PRO A 43 10.42 7.06 -5.95
CA PRO A 43 11.24 7.11 -7.16
C PRO A 43 11.04 5.85 -8.00
N LYS A 44 11.15 5.98 -9.30
CA LYS A 44 11.24 4.84 -10.21
C LYS A 44 12.50 4.03 -9.92
N TYR A 45 12.43 2.73 -10.16
CA TYR A 45 13.60 1.86 -10.02
C TYR A 45 14.70 2.23 -11.03
N ASP A 46 14.30 2.45 -12.28
CA ASP A 46 15.17 2.88 -13.36
C ASP A 46 14.37 3.64 -14.46
N GLU A 47 15.04 4.06 -15.52
CA GLU A 47 14.45 4.77 -16.65
C GLU A 47 13.53 3.89 -17.52
N ALA A 48 13.65 2.57 -17.44
CA ALA A 48 12.79 1.64 -18.17
C ALA A 48 11.40 1.52 -17.57
N GLN A 49 11.25 1.86 -16.30
CA GLN A 49 9.95 1.93 -15.66
C GLN A 49 9.15 3.13 -16.20
N SER A 50 8.06 2.86 -16.93
CA SER A 50 7.26 3.89 -17.61
C SER A 50 6.64 4.89 -16.63
N ASP A 51 6.07 4.39 -15.53
CA ASP A 51 5.26 5.18 -14.61
C ASP A 51 5.71 5.02 -13.16
N TYR A 52 5.37 6.00 -12.31
CA TYR A 52 5.50 5.86 -10.88
C TYR A 52 4.52 4.81 -10.38
N GLN A 53 4.95 3.97 -9.45
CA GLN A 53 4.12 2.92 -8.87
C GLN A 53 4.11 3.02 -7.35
N VAL A 54 2.95 2.73 -6.78
CA VAL A 54 2.76 2.65 -5.34
C VAL A 54 1.86 1.46 -5.02
N ILE A 55 2.25 0.69 -4.03
CA ILE A 55 1.44 -0.42 -3.53
C ILE A 55 0.29 0.16 -2.70
N CYS A 56 -0.93 -0.30 -2.96
CA CYS A 56 -2.08 0.03 -2.13
C CYS A 56 -2.28 -1.07 -1.09
N ASP A 57 -2.33 -0.66 0.18
CA ASP A 57 -2.81 -1.52 1.26
C ASP A 57 -4.35 -1.48 1.24
N THR A 58 -4.96 -2.58 0.81
CA THR A 58 -6.37 -2.58 0.44
C THR A 58 -7.22 -3.30 1.47
N GLN A 59 -8.22 -2.60 2.01
CA GLN A 59 -9.32 -3.25 2.69
C GLN A 59 -10.27 -3.84 1.64
N VAL A 60 -10.71 -5.08 1.86
CA VAL A 60 -11.60 -5.80 0.96
C VAL A 60 -12.95 -6.07 1.61
N LEU A 61 -14.01 -6.00 0.82
CA LEU A 61 -15.33 -6.46 1.24
C LEU A 61 -15.39 -7.98 1.07
N ILE A 62 -15.60 -8.69 2.17
CA ILE A 62 -15.72 -10.15 2.17
C ILE A 62 -17.19 -10.52 2.22
N VAL A 63 -17.61 -11.36 1.28
CA VAL A 63 -18.98 -11.88 1.21
C VAL A 63 -18.94 -13.38 1.51
N PRO A 64 -19.70 -13.89 2.52
CA PRO A 64 -19.76 -15.32 2.79
C PRO A 64 -20.28 -16.11 1.59
N SER A 65 -19.77 -17.31 1.37
CA SER A 65 -20.15 -18.17 0.23
C SER A 65 -21.57 -18.77 0.36
N ASP A 66 -22.11 -18.82 1.58
CA ASP A 66 -23.43 -19.38 1.91
C ASP A 66 -24.54 -18.34 1.98
N ILE A 67 -24.32 -17.15 1.42
CA ILE A 67 -25.32 -16.09 1.42
C ILE A 67 -26.55 -16.48 0.63
N ALA A 68 -27.72 -16.19 1.19
CA ALA A 68 -29.01 -16.58 0.59
C ALA A 68 -29.32 -15.88 -0.74
N ASN A 69 -28.80 -14.65 -0.96
CA ASN A 69 -29.01 -13.88 -2.17
C ASN A 69 -27.74 -13.15 -2.62
N PRO A 70 -26.83 -13.83 -3.31
CA PRO A 70 -25.57 -13.24 -3.77
C PRO A 70 -25.78 -12.12 -4.81
N GLU A 71 -26.82 -12.21 -5.62
CA GLU A 71 -27.16 -11.20 -6.62
C GLU A 71 -27.54 -9.86 -5.96
N PHE A 72 -28.35 -9.90 -4.93
CA PHE A 72 -28.68 -8.68 -4.15
C PHE A 72 -27.44 -8.02 -3.54
N VAL A 73 -26.52 -8.81 -2.98
CA VAL A 73 -25.28 -8.28 -2.42
C VAL A 73 -24.40 -7.68 -3.52
N GLY A 74 -24.34 -8.31 -4.69
CA GLY A 74 -23.63 -7.77 -5.85
C GLY A 74 -24.17 -6.38 -6.25
N VAL A 75 -25.48 -6.26 -6.39
CA VAL A 75 -26.15 -4.97 -6.73
C VAL A 75 -25.89 -3.88 -5.67
N ILE A 76 -25.96 -4.22 -4.39
CA ILE A 76 -25.69 -3.26 -3.32
C ILE A 76 -24.21 -2.86 -3.30
N SER A 77 -23.31 -3.81 -3.48
CA SER A 77 -21.86 -3.51 -3.51
C SER A 77 -21.51 -2.60 -4.69
N GLU A 78 -22.05 -2.85 -5.87
CA GLU A 78 -21.89 -2.00 -7.05
C GLU A 78 -22.44 -0.59 -6.82
N ALA A 79 -23.65 -0.47 -6.24
CA ALA A 79 -24.25 0.81 -5.93
C ALA A 79 -23.40 1.61 -4.92
N LEU A 80 -22.87 0.96 -3.88
CA LEU A 80 -21.97 1.58 -2.90
C LEU A 80 -20.66 2.03 -3.54
N ALA A 81 -20.08 1.21 -4.41
CA ALA A 81 -18.84 1.56 -5.13
C ALA A 81 -19.08 2.76 -6.06
N PHE A 82 -20.19 2.77 -6.80
CA PHE A 82 -20.56 3.86 -7.69
C PHE A 82 -20.80 5.19 -6.95
N GLU A 83 -21.56 5.17 -5.87
CA GLU A 83 -21.80 6.38 -5.06
C GLU A 83 -20.52 6.84 -4.37
N SER A 84 -19.69 5.93 -3.90
CA SER A 84 -18.39 6.26 -3.34
C SER A 84 -17.46 6.93 -4.37
N TYR A 85 -17.42 6.41 -5.59
CA TYR A 85 -16.66 7.03 -6.68
C TYR A 85 -17.13 8.45 -6.99
N LYS A 86 -18.44 8.70 -6.98
CA LYS A 86 -19.02 10.02 -7.28
C LYS A 86 -18.92 11.05 -6.15
N THR A 87 -18.96 10.60 -4.92
CA THR A 87 -19.10 11.50 -3.77
C THR A 87 -17.89 11.43 -2.80
N VAL A 88 -17.51 10.24 -2.38
CA VAL A 88 -16.44 10.07 -1.37
C VAL A 88 -15.08 10.36 -1.97
N VAL A 89 -14.79 9.82 -3.15
CA VAL A 89 -13.48 10.00 -3.80
C VAL A 89 -13.18 11.49 -4.06
N PRO A 90 -14.06 12.30 -4.67
CA PRO A 90 -13.83 13.73 -4.79
C PRO A 90 -13.73 14.44 -3.43
N ALA A 91 -14.57 14.10 -2.48
CA ALA A 91 -14.52 14.72 -1.14
C ALA A 91 -13.17 14.46 -0.42
N VAL A 92 -12.60 13.29 -0.59
CA VAL A 92 -11.30 12.95 0.00
C VAL A 92 -10.16 13.63 -0.76
N TYR A 93 -10.08 13.44 -2.06
CA TYR A 93 -8.93 13.88 -2.85
C TYR A 93 -8.96 15.37 -3.18
N GLU A 94 -10.10 15.92 -3.60
CA GLU A 94 -10.20 17.29 -4.07
C GLU A 94 -10.48 18.29 -2.95
N VAL A 95 -11.16 17.84 -1.89
CA VAL A 95 -11.50 18.72 -0.77
C VAL A 95 -10.58 18.47 0.42
N THR A 96 -10.48 17.24 0.90
CA THR A 96 -9.76 16.96 2.16
C THR A 96 -8.26 17.05 1.97
N PHE A 97 -7.69 16.35 1.00
CA PHE A 97 -6.25 16.41 0.78
C PHE A 97 -5.84 17.79 0.26
N ALA A 98 -6.48 18.30 -0.79
CA ALA A 98 -6.09 19.57 -1.39
C ALA A 98 -6.20 20.77 -0.44
N ASN A 99 -7.24 20.82 0.41
CA ASN A 99 -7.50 22.00 1.21
C ASN A 99 -7.09 21.88 2.70
N LYS A 100 -6.86 20.66 3.20
CA LYS A 100 -6.59 20.47 4.62
C LYS A 100 -5.21 19.91 4.95
N TYR A 101 -4.64 19.10 4.06
CA TYR A 101 -3.42 18.36 4.36
C TYR A 101 -2.23 18.75 3.49
N LEU A 102 -2.46 19.09 2.23
CA LEU A 102 -1.41 19.56 1.33
C LEU A 102 -1.21 21.07 1.50
N ARG A 103 0.03 21.51 1.52
CA ARG A 103 0.41 22.91 1.76
C ARG A 103 0.69 23.70 0.49
N ASP A 104 0.83 23.00 -0.64
CA ASP A 104 1.17 23.58 -1.92
C ASP A 104 0.49 22.84 -3.08
N ALA A 105 0.41 23.53 -4.24
CA ALA A 105 -0.22 22.99 -5.44
C ALA A 105 0.58 21.84 -6.07
N GLU A 106 1.91 21.86 -5.94
CA GLU A 106 2.79 20.82 -6.50
C GLU A 106 2.55 19.50 -5.81
N SER A 107 2.36 19.49 -4.49
CA SER A 107 2.00 18.30 -3.72
C SER A 107 0.66 17.70 -4.17
N TYR A 108 -0.28 18.52 -4.60
CA TYR A 108 -1.54 18.02 -5.15
C TYR A 108 -1.34 17.32 -6.51
N ASP A 109 -0.50 17.88 -7.38
CA ASP A 109 -0.16 17.24 -8.64
C ASP A 109 0.60 15.92 -8.42
N MET A 110 1.50 15.89 -7.45
CA MET A 110 2.20 14.66 -7.04
C MET A 110 1.24 13.61 -6.47
N LEU A 111 0.24 14.01 -5.68
CA LEU A 111 -0.82 13.11 -5.20
C LEU A 111 -1.60 12.49 -6.37
N ASN A 112 -1.89 13.25 -7.42
CA ASN A 112 -2.55 12.73 -8.62
C ASN A 112 -1.68 11.71 -9.37
N ILE A 113 -0.36 11.92 -9.42
CA ILE A 113 0.59 10.94 -9.99
C ILE A 113 0.60 9.66 -9.13
N ILE A 114 0.70 9.80 -7.82
CA ILE A 114 0.64 8.68 -6.86
C ILE A 114 -0.64 7.88 -7.05
N ARG A 115 -1.79 8.55 -7.10
CA ARG A 115 -3.09 7.89 -7.27
C ARG A 115 -3.21 7.11 -8.57
N LYS A 116 -2.70 7.65 -9.67
CA LYS A 116 -2.68 6.95 -10.97
C LYS A 116 -1.73 5.76 -10.97
N GLY A 117 -0.70 5.80 -10.15
CA GLY A 117 0.31 4.76 -10.03
C GLY A 117 -0.04 3.64 -9.03
N ILE A 118 -1.26 3.61 -8.50
CA ILE A 118 -1.69 2.55 -7.56
C ILE A 118 -1.70 1.20 -8.28
N VAL A 119 -0.97 0.25 -7.73
CA VAL A 119 -0.92 -1.14 -8.18
C VAL A 119 -1.27 -2.09 -7.05
N TYR A 120 -1.95 -3.17 -7.39
CA TYR A 120 -2.25 -4.27 -6.46
C TYR A 120 -1.22 -5.37 -6.73
N GLU A 121 -0.26 -5.48 -5.84
CA GLU A 121 0.86 -6.39 -6.01
C GLU A 121 0.53 -7.74 -5.33
N PHE A 122 0.75 -8.84 -6.06
CA PHE A 122 0.40 -10.19 -5.62
C PHE A 122 1.13 -10.59 -4.33
N GLY A 123 2.43 -10.29 -4.25
CA GLY A 123 3.24 -10.62 -3.08
C GLY A 123 2.79 -9.87 -1.84
N TRP A 124 2.33 -8.64 -1.98
CA TRP A 124 1.76 -7.86 -0.88
C TRP A 124 0.39 -8.41 -0.46
N THR A 125 -0.50 -8.64 -1.43
CA THR A 125 -1.88 -9.07 -1.17
C THR A 125 -1.95 -10.46 -0.53
N TYR A 126 -1.12 -11.40 -0.98
CA TYR A 126 -1.13 -12.79 -0.53
C TYR A 126 0.10 -13.19 0.30
N GLY A 127 1.01 -12.28 0.49
CA GLY A 127 2.24 -12.50 1.23
C GLY A 127 2.14 -12.18 2.71
N GLU A 128 0.98 -11.77 3.22
CA GLU A 128 0.76 -11.51 4.63
C GLU A 128 1.03 -12.78 5.44
N GLY A 129 1.95 -12.69 6.39
CA GLY A 129 2.54 -13.87 7.05
C GLY A 129 3.72 -14.48 6.29
N ASN A 130 4.03 -14.01 5.10
CA ASN A 130 5.23 -14.36 4.37
C ASN A 130 6.35 -13.39 4.70
N ASP A 131 7.40 -13.90 5.33
CA ASP A 131 8.57 -13.10 5.69
C ASP A 131 9.29 -12.44 4.49
N MET A 132 8.92 -12.79 3.27
CA MET A 132 9.55 -12.27 2.05
C MET A 132 9.29 -10.77 1.85
N ILE A 133 8.07 -10.29 2.10
CA ILE A 133 7.74 -8.86 1.95
C ILE A 133 8.54 -7.97 2.89
N TYR A 134 8.96 -8.51 4.03
CA TYR A 134 9.79 -7.83 5.03
C TYR A 134 11.27 -8.27 4.98
N ALA A 135 11.68 -8.97 3.93
CA ALA A 135 13.03 -9.56 3.86
C ALA A 135 14.14 -8.50 3.98
N LEU A 136 14.04 -7.41 3.23
CA LEU A 136 15.01 -6.32 3.28
C LEU A 136 15.01 -5.63 4.65
N GLU A 137 13.86 -5.34 5.21
CA GLU A 137 13.74 -4.77 6.54
C GLU A 137 14.43 -5.64 7.60
N ARG A 138 14.23 -6.96 7.54
CA ARG A 138 14.89 -7.90 8.47
C ARG A 138 16.39 -7.92 8.34
N VAL A 139 16.90 -7.90 7.11
CA VAL A 139 18.36 -7.83 6.87
C VAL A 139 18.91 -6.52 7.44
N MET A 140 18.24 -5.40 7.22
CA MET A 140 18.62 -4.09 7.76
C MET A 140 18.56 -4.05 9.29
N LEU A 141 17.53 -4.60 9.91
CA LEU A 141 17.40 -4.69 11.37
C LEU A 141 18.51 -5.53 12.01
N GLN A 142 18.98 -6.54 11.29
CA GLN A 142 20.14 -7.35 11.69
C GLN A 142 21.48 -6.63 11.44
N LYS A 143 21.46 -5.40 10.90
CA LYS A 143 22.64 -4.63 10.49
C LYS A 143 23.55 -5.42 9.53
N SER A 144 22.95 -6.28 8.71
CA SER A 144 23.63 -7.07 7.70
C SER A 144 23.49 -6.42 6.33
N THR A 145 24.50 -6.57 5.49
CA THR A 145 24.45 -6.22 4.06
C THR A 145 24.35 -7.47 3.18
N ASP A 146 24.35 -8.65 3.79
CA ASP A 146 24.35 -9.94 3.10
C ASP A 146 22.92 -10.39 2.74
N VAL A 147 22.33 -9.69 1.78
CA VAL A 147 21.01 -10.00 1.23
C VAL A 147 21.03 -11.35 0.49
N ALA A 148 22.14 -11.67 -0.18
CA ALA A 148 22.24 -12.90 -0.96
C ALA A 148 22.16 -14.15 -0.10
N SER A 149 22.88 -14.20 1.01
CA SER A 149 22.79 -15.33 1.97
C SER A 149 21.43 -15.41 2.64
N PHE A 150 20.82 -14.27 2.97
CA PHE A 150 19.46 -14.26 3.50
C PHE A 150 18.46 -14.86 2.51
N TYR A 151 18.54 -14.45 1.23
CA TYR A 151 17.67 -14.98 0.18
C TYR A 151 17.89 -16.48 -0.03
N ALA A 152 19.14 -16.92 -0.21
CA ALA A 152 19.46 -18.34 -0.39
C ALA A 152 18.95 -19.23 0.76
N LYS A 153 19.02 -18.73 2.00
CA LYS A 153 18.52 -19.47 3.18
C LYS A 153 17.00 -19.60 3.20
N ASN A 154 16.26 -18.65 2.64
CA ASN A 154 14.81 -18.58 2.76
C ASN A 154 14.09 -18.89 1.45
N HIS A 155 14.79 -19.00 0.32
CA HIS A 155 14.23 -19.19 -1.03
C HIS A 155 13.20 -20.32 -1.09
N ASP A 156 13.57 -21.54 -0.68
CA ASP A 156 12.68 -22.70 -0.75
C ASP A 156 11.40 -22.53 0.09
N ARG A 157 11.50 -21.80 1.19
CA ARG A 157 10.35 -21.48 2.03
C ARG A 157 9.41 -20.51 1.31
N PHE A 158 9.96 -19.47 0.70
CA PHE A 158 9.19 -18.48 -0.05
C PHE A 158 8.49 -19.11 -1.24
N GLU A 159 9.20 -19.93 -2.02
CA GLU A 159 8.62 -20.66 -3.15
C GLU A 159 7.44 -21.55 -2.71
N LYS A 160 7.60 -22.32 -1.64
CA LYS A 160 6.53 -23.17 -1.11
C LYS A 160 5.31 -22.36 -0.63
N GLN A 161 5.54 -21.18 -0.06
CA GLN A 161 4.44 -20.32 0.40
C GLN A 161 3.66 -19.78 -0.80
N PHE A 162 4.33 -19.27 -1.82
CA PHE A 162 3.65 -18.78 -3.04
C PHE A 162 2.98 -19.92 -3.82
N ALA A 163 3.63 -21.06 -3.98
CA ALA A 163 3.01 -22.22 -4.61
C ALA A 163 1.70 -22.62 -3.95
N ARG A 164 1.65 -22.65 -2.61
CA ARG A 164 0.41 -22.94 -1.85
C ARG A 164 -0.72 -21.95 -2.17
N VAL A 165 -0.43 -20.65 -2.27
CA VAL A 165 -1.43 -19.64 -2.61
C VAL A 165 -1.92 -19.83 -4.05
N ILE A 166 -0.99 -20.03 -4.99
CA ILE A 166 -1.30 -20.22 -6.41
C ILE A 166 -2.15 -21.49 -6.61
N ASP A 167 -1.81 -22.59 -5.93
CA ASP A 167 -2.54 -23.85 -6.02
C ASP A 167 -3.94 -23.71 -5.42
N GLY A 168 -4.08 -23.02 -4.28
CA GLY A 168 -5.39 -22.72 -3.70
C GLY A 168 -6.29 -21.88 -4.61
N VAL A 169 -5.73 -20.87 -5.30
CA VAL A 169 -6.48 -20.08 -6.28
C VAL A 169 -6.90 -20.95 -7.47
N ARG A 170 -6.01 -21.81 -7.99
CA ARG A 170 -6.32 -22.73 -9.08
C ARG A 170 -7.43 -23.71 -8.73
N GLU A 171 -7.41 -24.29 -7.52
CA GLU A 171 -8.46 -25.20 -7.05
C GLU A 171 -9.83 -24.53 -7.06
N ILE A 172 -9.92 -23.27 -6.59
CA ILE A 172 -11.18 -22.51 -6.61
C ILE A 172 -11.68 -22.29 -8.04
N TYR A 173 -10.82 -21.86 -8.95
CA TYR A 173 -11.21 -21.62 -10.34
C TYR A 173 -11.53 -22.89 -11.11
N CYS A 174 -10.79 -23.98 -10.89
CA CYS A 174 -11.05 -25.27 -11.58
C CYS A 174 -12.27 -26.01 -11.01
N SER A 175 -12.69 -25.74 -9.77
CA SER A 175 -13.90 -26.32 -9.19
C SER A 175 -15.18 -25.57 -9.57
N ALA A 176 -15.05 -24.36 -10.12
CA ALA A 176 -16.17 -23.51 -10.54
C ALA A 176 -16.56 -23.66 -12.04
N THR A 177 -15.80 -24.46 -12.80
CA THR A 177 -16.06 -24.82 -14.21
C THR A 177 -16.51 -26.27 -14.31
#